data_3e5988e144e3f15a9b7049dff4fc8439
#
_entry.id   3e5988e144e3f15a9b7049dff4fc8439
#
_cell.length_a   1.000
_cell.length_b   1.000
_cell.length_c   1.000
_cell.angle_alpha   90.00
_cell.angle_beta   90.00
_cell.angle_gamma   90.00
#
_symmetry.space_group_name_H-M   'P 1'
#
loop_
_entity.id
_entity.type
_entity.pdbx_description
1 polymer ?
#
loop_
_entity_poly.entity_id
_entity_poly.type
_entity_poly.pdbx_seq_one_letter_code
_entity_poly.pdbx_strand_id
1 'polypeptide(L)'
;MTLLHPLQNASKPFCGCAACAPLQPRRRFLKESIAAMALAAGGMSLLSCRPAAAQTTLRPDEALKELMDGNARFVAGELTSFDDDLHILKSNTIDKQEPFAAVLSCADSRAPVELLFDQSIGHVFVARVAGNICTPEIIASLEYGAGVLGTKAIVVLGHSDCGAVKATAAGKAVPGQISALYAPIRPAVDRAGSDLEAAIKANAQIQAGLLRTASPLIAGLIKDNNVKVVAAYYNLADGKVSLLP
;
A
#
# COMPACT_ATOMS: atom_id res chain seq x y z
N MET A 1 -28.41 -75.97 43.69
CA MET A 1 -28.73 -74.98 44.75
C MET A 1 -28.03 -73.73 44.43
N THR A 2 -28.76 -72.83 43.79
CA THR A 2 -28.16 -71.61 43.24
C THR A 2 -29.04 -70.39 43.69
N LEU A 3 -28.46 -69.55 44.52
CA LEU A 3 -29.15 -68.37 45.09
C LEU A 3 -28.91 -67.16 44.13
N LEU A 4 -30.04 -66.58 43.70
CA LEU A 4 -30.09 -65.38 42.98
C LEU A 4 -29.99 -64.17 43.91
N HIS A 5 -29.05 -63.24 43.66
CA HIS A 5 -28.98 -61.95 44.32
C HIS A 5 -29.58 -60.85 43.38
N PRO A 6 -30.38 -59.93 43.88
CA PRO A 6 -30.90 -58.83 43.05
C PRO A 6 -29.90 -57.66 42.98
N LEU A 7 -29.70 -57.13 41.75
CA LEU A 7 -28.90 -55.98 41.50
C LEU A 7 -29.60 -54.70 42.00
N GLN A 8 -28.94 -54.01 42.89
CA GLN A 8 -29.33 -52.69 43.37
C GLN A 8 -29.09 -51.59 42.31
N ASN A 9 -30.10 -50.84 42.06
CA ASN A 9 -30.13 -49.69 41.13
C ASN A 9 -29.40 -48.50 41.79
N ALA A 10 -28.14 -48.24 41.34
CA ALA A 10 -27.38 -47.07 41.80
C ALA A 10 -27.67 -45.88 40.91
N SER A 11 -28.43 -44.92 41.43
CA SER A 11 -28.63 -43.59 40.84
C SER A 11 -27.30 -42.83 40.79
N LYS A 12 -26.82 -42.52 39.59
CA LYS A 12 -25.66 -41.67 39.39
C LYS A 12 -25.95 -40.22 39.74
N PRO A 13 -25.02 -39.52 40.42
CA PRO A 13 -25.21 -38.09 40.70
C PRO A 13 -25.12 -37.27 39.44
N PHE A 14 -26.02 -36.31 39.30
CA PHE A 14 -26.04 -35.29 38.24
C PHE A 14 -24.78 -34.41 38.34
N CYS A 15 -23.92 -34.48 37.33
CA CYS A 15 -22.79 -33.56 37.20
C CYS A 15 -23.27 -32.26 36.58
N GLY A 16 -23.23 -31.14 37.35
CA GLY A 16 -23.66 -29.79 36.93
C GLY A 16 -22.65 -29.03 36.07
N CYS A 17 -21.86 -29.71 35.24
CA CYS A 17 -20.93 -29.02 34.35
C CYS A 17 -21.58 -28.65 33.00
N ALA A 18 -21.22 -27.49 32.47
CA ALA A 18 -21.77 -26.92 31.21
C ALA A 18 -21.58 -27.83 29.96
N ALA A 19 -20.77 -28.89 30.07
CA ALA A 19 -20.53 -29.87 29.00
C ALA A 19 -21.67 -30.91 28.85
N CYS A 20 -22.62 -30.99 29.79
CA CYS A 20 -23.70 -32.00 29.78
C CYS A 20 -25.06 -31.41 29.39
N ALA A 21 -25.13 -30.22 28.82
CA ALA A 21 -26.37 -29.65 28.32
C ALA A 21 -26.87 -30.44 27.09
N PRO A 22 -28.18 -30.77 27.00
CA PRO A 22 -28.71 -31.47 25.84
C PRO A 22 -28.56 -30.61 24.59
N LEU A 23 -28.05 -31.22 23.49
CA LEU A 23 -27.95 -30.58 22.20
C LEU A 23 -29.30 -30.04 21.74
N GLN A 24 -29.37 -28.73 21.53
CA GLN A 24 -30.58 -28.08 21.02
C GLN A 24 -30.96 -28.59 19.63
N PRO A 25 -32.25 -28.81 19.32
CA PRO A 25 -32.66 -29.27 18.02
C PRO A 25 -32.29 -28.24 16.93
N ARG A 26 -31.71 -28.67 15.82
CA ARG A 26 -31.23 -27.82 14.71
C ARG A 26 -32.20 -26.75 14.26
N ARG A 27 -33.49 -26.97 14.34
CA ARG A 27 -34.54 -26.00 14.00
C ARG A 27 -34.61 -24.78 14.94
N ARG A 28 -34.26 -24.95 16.22
CA ARG A 28 -34.23 -23.83 17.18
C ARG A 28 -33.00 -22.98 17.01
N PHE A 29 -31.86 -23.62 16.75
CA PHE A 29 -30.60 -22.93 16.43
C PHE A 29 -30.74 -22.04 15.18
N LEU A 30 -31.37 -22.55 14.11
CA LEU A 30 -31.59 -21.77 12.88
C LEU A 30 -32.53 -20.55 13.11
N LYS A 31 -33.57 -20.68 13.92
CA LYS A 31 -34.49 -19.57 14.21
C LYS A 31 -33.83 -18.48 15.06
N GLU A 32 -33.02 -18.86 16.01
CA GLU A 32 -32.27 -17.92 16.87
C GLU A 32 -31.14 -17.24 16.12
N SER A 33 -30.47 -17.95 15.17
CA SER A 33 -29.47 -17.37 14.31
C SER A 33 -30.02 -16.38 13.27
N ILE A 34 -31.21 -16.62 12.74
CA ILE A 34 -31.89 -15.68 11.82
C ILE A 34 -32.36 -14.43 12.59
N ALA A 35 -32.85 -14.57 13.81
CA ALA A 35 -33.22 -13.42 14.63
C ALA A 35 -32.00 -12.58 15.04
N ALA A 36 -30.88 -13.21 15.37
CA ALA A 36 -29.62 -12.52 15.66
C ALA A 36 -29.03 -11.78 14.44
N MET A 37 -29.13 -12.38 13.24
CA MET A 37 -28.73 -11.70 12.00
C MET A 37 -29.65 -10.52 11.66
N ALA A 38 -30.93 -10.59 11.89
CA ALA A 38 -31.87 -9.49 11.64
C ALA A 38 -31.63 -8.30 12.60
N LEU A 39 -31.28 -8.56 13.88
CA LEU A 39 -30.87 -7.51 14.83
C LEU A 39 -29.50 -6.92 14.48
N ALA A 40 -28.55 -7.72 14.01
CA ALA A 40 -27.25 -7.24 13.54
C ALA A 40 -27.35 -6.39 12.27
N ALA A 41 -28.28 -6.72 11.35
CA ALA A 41 -28.54 -5.94 10.14
C ALA A 41 -29.23 -4.59 10.44
N GLY A 42 -30.04 -4.50 11.50
CA GLY A 42 -30.65 -3.24 11.93
C GLY A 42 -29.72 -2.31 12.71
N GLY A 43 -28.61 -2.85 13.26
CA GLY A 43 -27.59 -2.11 14.01
C GLY A 43 -26.32 -1.81 13.23
N MET A 44 -26.19 -2.29 12.00
CA MET A 44 -25.15 -1.79 11.07
C MET A 44 -25.52 -0.36 10.68
N SER A 45 -25.24 0.60 11.55
CA SER A 45 -24.82 1.92 11.09
C SER A 45 -23.82 1.64 9.98
N LEU A 46 -24.20 1.92 8.74
CA LEU A 46 -23.26 2.11 7.68
C LEU A 46 -22.20 3.05 8.28
N LEU A 47 -21.07 2.52 8.70
CA LEU A 47 -19.85 3.28 8.75
C LEU A 47 -19.70 3.77 7.32
N SER A 48 -20.41 4.87 7.03
CA SER A 48 -20.10 5.70 5.88
C SER A 48 -18.64 5.99 6.10
N CYS A 49 -17.78 5.27 5.38
CA CYS A 49 -16.43 5.70 5.14
C CYS A 49 -16.64 7.07 4.48
N ARG A 50 -16.75 8.13 5.30
CA ARG A 50 -16.69 9.48 4.81
C ARG A 50 -15.37 9.49 4.07
N PRO A 51 -15.35 9.76 2.77
CA PRO A 51 -14.08 10.03 2.12
C PRO A 51 -13.41 11.06 3.02
N ALA A 52 -12.19 10.77 3.48
CA ALA A 52 -11.40 11.76 4.18
C ALA A 52 -11.47 13.00 3.31
N ALA A 53 -11.96 14.10 3.86
CA ALA A 53 -11.98 15.35 3.13
C ALA A 53 -10.56 15.53 2.61
N ALA A 54 -10.40 15.68 1.29
CA ALA A 54 -9.10 15.83 0.68
C ALA A 54 -8.40 16.96 1.42
N GLN A 55 -7.32 16.64 2.12
CA GLN A 55 -6.59 17.62 2.92
C GLN A 55 -5.90 18.64 2.02
N THR A 56 -5.57 18.23 0.78
CA THR A 56 -5.07 19.14 -0.26
C THR A 56 -6.18 19.58 -1.21
N THR A 57 -6.15 20.86 -1.58
CA THR A 57 -7.05 21.47 -2.60
C THR A 57 -6.52 21.32 -4.01
N LEU A 58 -5.30 20.82 -4.20
CA LEU A 58 -4.68 20.67 -5.52
C LEU A 58 -5.46 19.67 -6.38
N ARG A 59 -5.51 19.91 -7.67
CA ARG A 59 -5.94 18.93 -8.66
C ARG A 59 -4.82 17.95 -8.98
N PRO A 60 -5.10 16.76 -9.55
CA PRO A 60 -4.07 15.77 -9.85
C PRO A 60 -2.90 16.28 -10.70
N ASP A 61 -3.19 17.11 -11.70
CA ASP A 61 -2.13 17.68 -12.55
C ASP A 61 -1.32 18.77 -11.84
N GLU A 62 -1.92 19.50 -10.93
CA GLU A 62 -1.25 20.52 -10.10
C GLU A 62 -0.32 19.84 -9.09
N ALA A 63 -0.78 18.75 -8.46
CA ALA A 63 0.04 17.96 -7.55
C ALA A 63 1.27 17.33 -8.27
N LEU A 64 1.07 16.82 -9.49
CA LEU A 64 2.17 16.31 -10.29
C LEU A 64 3.14 17.45 -10.68
N LYS A 65 2.60 18.57 -11.09
CA LYS A 65 3.41 19.76 -11.44
C LYS A 65 4.25 20.23 -10.26
N GLU A 66 3.70 20.28 -9.05
CA GLU A 66 4.42 20.68 -7.83
C GLU A 66 5.63 19.77 -7.56
N LEU A 67 5.48 18.45 -7.73
CA LEU A 67 6.62 17.53 -7.64
C LEU A 67 7.68 17.83 -8.71
N MET A 68 7.28 18.08 -9.94
CA MET A 68 8.22 18.33 -11.03
C MET A 68 8.94 19.68 -10.90
N ASP A 69 8.24 20.70 -10.41
CA ASP A 69 8.82 22.01 -10.09
C ASP A 69 9.86 21.87 -8.96
N GLY A 70 9.54 21.07 -7.91
CA GLY A 70 10.48 20.75 -6.84
C GLY A 70 11.73 20.03 -7.36
N ASN A 71 11.58 19.07 -8.27
CA ASN A 71 12.74 18.44 -8.90
C ASN A 71 13.57 19.42 -9.74
N ALA A 72 12.94 20.39 -10.39
CA ALA A 72 13.68 21.43 -11.10
C ALA A 72 14.53 22.28 -10.13
N ARG A 73 13.99 22.63 -8.95
CA ARG A 73 14.78 23.33 -7.90
C ARG A 73 15.92 22.47 -7.38
N PHE A 74 15.67 21.16 -7.15
CA PHE A 74 16.73 20.21 -6.75
C PHE A 74 17.89 20.18 -7.76
N VAL A 75 17.58 20.07 -9.07
CA VAL A 75 18.57 20.06 -10.15
C VAL A 75 19.34 21.39 -10.22
N ALA A 76 18.67 22.51 -9.98
CA ALA A 76 19.28 23.83 -9.95
C ALA A 76 20.12 24.09 -8.68
N GLY A 77 19.99 23.26 -7.64
CA GLY A 77 20.61 23.51 -6.32
C GLY A 77 19.93 24.61 -5.52
N GLU A 78 18.66 24.89 -5.82
CA GLU A 78 17.84 25.96 -5.23
C GLU A 78 16.75 25.39 -4.33
N LEU A 79 17.15 24.54 -3.36
CA LEU A 79 16.20 23.92 -2.43
C LEU A 79 15.57 24.96 -1.52
N THR A 80 14.27 24.80 -1.27
CA THR A 80 13.47 25.72 -0.44
C THR A 80 12.77 25.03 0.73
N SER A 81 12.61 23.70 0.71
CA SER A 81 11.76 22.99 1.64
C SER A 81 12.42 22.62 2.97
N PHE A 82 13.75 22.77 3.09
CA PHE A 82 14.51 22.30 4.25
C PHE A 82 14.80 23.38 5.29
N ASP A 83 14.64 24.66 4.95
CA ASP A 83 14.91 25.76 5.87
C ASP A 83 13.89 25.81 7.04
N ASP A 84 12.65 25.38 6.79
CA ASP A 84 11.54 25.42 7.75
C ASP A 84 11.18 24.07 8.38
N ASP A 85 11.81 22.95 7.99
CA ASP A 85 11.37 21.59 8.34
C ASP A 85 11.29 21.33 9.85
N LEU A 86 12.25 21.80 10.63
CA LEU A 86 12.23 21.65 12.09
C LEU A 86 11.11 22.46 12.73
N HIS A 87 10.75 23.59 12.16
CA HIS A 87 9.65 24.42 12.63
C HIS A 87 8.30 23.78 12.30
N ILE A 88 8.16 23.19 11.11
CA ILE A 88 6.96 22.44 10.66
C ILE A 88 6.73 21.23 11.56
N LEU A 89 7.76 20.45 11.85
CA LEU A 89 7.68 19.32 12.80
C LEU A 89 7.14 19.75 14.17
N LYS A 90 7.52 20.91 14.64
CA LYS A 90 7.11 21.41 15.97
C LYS A 90 5.70 21.97 15.99
N SER A 91 5.19 22.48 14.86
CA SER A 91 3.94 23.24 14.86
C SER A 91 2.74 22.51 14.24
N ASN A 92 2.90 21.71 13.19
CA ASN A 92 1.77 21.29 12.37
C ASN A 92 1.70 19.79 12.04
N THR A 93 2.75 19.00 12.29
CA THR A 93 2.81 17.59 11.82
C THR A 93 2.69 16.54 12.91
N ILE A 94 2.58 16.92 14.19
CA ILE A 94 2.49 15.98 15.32
C ILE A 94 1.18 15.19 15.22
N ASP A 95 0.08 15.89 14.99
CA ASP A 95 -1.27 15.30 15.02
C ASP A 95 -1.83 14.95 13.64
N LYS A 96 -1.19 15.40 12.54
CA LYS A 96 -1.67 15.20 11.18
C LYS A 96 -0.54 15.19 10.15
N GLN A 97 -0.80 14.53 9.02
CA GLN A 97 -0.03 14.65 7.79
C GLN A 97 -0.96 15.05 6.66
N GLU A 98 -0.50 15.88 5.75
CA GLU A 98 -1.31 16.41 4.63
C GLU A 98 -0.56 16.24 3.29
N PRO A 99 -0.23 14.99 2.90
CA PRO A 99 0.49 14.75 1.67
C PRO A 99 -0.39 15.06 0.46
N PHE A 100 0.12 15.89 -0.45
CA PHE A 100 -0.57 16.15 -1.71
C PHE A 100 -0.27 15.11 -2.78
N ALA A 101 0.84 14.38 -2.63
CA ALA A 101 1.28 13.33 -3.55
C ALA A 101 1.83 12.11 -2.81
N ALA A 102 1.86 10.97 -3.49
CA ALA A 102 2.54 9.76 -3.04
C ALA A 102 3.61 9.34 -4.05
N VAL A 103 4.70 8.74 -3.57
CA VAL A 103 5.77 8.22 -4.42
C VAL A 103 6.10 6.79 -4.00
N LEU A 104 6.01 5.85 -4.95
CA LEU A 104 6.62 4.54 -4.84
C LEU A 104 8.02 4.58 -5.42
N SER A 105 9.04 4.48 -4.57
CA SER A 105 10.44 4.53 -4.96
C SER A 105 11.20 3.25 -4.60
N CYS A 106 12.40 3.11 -5.14
CA CYS A 106 13.33 2.10 -4.69
C CYS A 106 13.83 2.42 -3.26
N ALA A 107 14.20 1.35 -2.52
CA ALA A 107 14.88 1.48 -1.24
C ALA A 107 16.35 1.92 -1.36
N ASP A 108 16.84 2.18 -2.57
CA ASP A 108 18.20 2.66 -2.85
C ASP A 108 18.49 3.96 -2.10
N SER A 109 19.58 4.00 -1.35
CA SER A 109 19.95 5.15 -0.49
C SER A 109 20.24 6.44 -1.28
N ARG A 110 20.48 6.33 -2.59
CA ARG A 110 20.75 7.47 -3.49
C ARG A 110 19.47 8.13 -4.02
N ALA A 111 18.29 7.60 -3.67
CA ALA A 111 16.99 8.13 -4.12
C ALA A 111 16.15 8.64 -2.92
N PRO A 112 16.59 9.71 -2.22
CA PRO A 112 15.82 10.33 -1.13
C PRO A 112 14.68 11.16 -1.73
N VAL A 113 13.45 10.63 -1.70
CA VAL A 113 12.28 11.15 -2.43
C VAL A 113 11.98 12.61 -2.08
N GLU A 114 11.94 12.92 -0.78
CA GLU A 114 11.62 14.26 -0.28
C GLU A 114 12.64 15.29 -0.79
N LEU A 115 13.92 14.94 -0.76
CA LEU A 115 14.99 15.80 -1.25
C LEU A 115 14.93 15.97 -2.77
N LEU A 116 14.67 14.86 -3.52
CA LEU A 116 14.60 14.89 -5.00
C LEU A 116 13.49 15.79 -5.52
N PHE A 117 12.40 15.89 -4.78
CA PHE A 117 11.26 16.71 -5.15
C PHE A 117 11.17 18.02 -4.37
N ASP A 118 12.20 18.36 -3.59
CA ASP A 118 12.24 19.56 -2.74
C ASP A 118 10.93 19.75 -1.96
N GLN A 119 10.55 18.71 -1.21
CA GLN A 119 9.32 18.70 -0.44
C GLN A 119 9.59 18.56 1.05
N SER A 120 8.83 19.29 1.83
CA SER A 120 8.93 19.31 3.28
C SER A 120 8.28 18.08 3.93
N ILE A 121 8.55 17.88 5.22
CA ILE A 121 8.00 16.80 6.02
C ILE A 121 6.46 16.85 6.00
N GLY A 122 5.83 15.71 5.73
CA GLY A 122 4.37 15.59 5.69
C GLY A 122 3.73 15.90 4.34
N HIS A 123 4.47 16.43 3.36
CA HIS A 123 3.94 16.81 2.05
C HIS A 123 3.88 15.67 1.04
N VAL A 124 4.74 14.66 1.17
CA VAL A 124 4.77 13.50 0.28
C VAL A 124 4.64 12.21 1.07
N PHE A 125 3.73 11.35 0.68
CA PHE A 125 3.58 10.01 1.22
C PHE A 125 4.51 9.05 0.49
N VAL A 126 5.55 8.53 1.17
CA VAL A 126 6.60 7.75 0.52
C VAL A 126 6.48 6.27 0.89
N ALA A 127 6.35 5.41 -0.13
CA ALA A 127 6.49 3.97 -0.03
C ALA A 127 7.76 3.52 -0.75
N ARG A 128 8.57 2.65 -0.13
CA ARG A 128 9.87 2.23 -0.69
C ARG A 128 10.09 0.73 -0.56
N VAL A 129 10.49 0.12 -1.67
CA VAL A 129 10.96 -1.27 -1.73
C VAL A 129 11.99 -1.41 -2.84
N ALA A 130 12.98 -2.30 -2.69
CA ALA A 130 14.00 -2.52 -3.71
C ALA A 130 13.34 -2.84 -5.07
N GLY A 131 13.71 -2.07 -6.11
CA GLY A 131 13.12 -2.19 -7.45
C GLY A 131 11.73 -1.58 -7.61
N ASN A 132 11.27 -0.73 -6.68
CA ASN A 132 9.98 0.00 -6.74
C ASN A 132 8.78 -0.86 -7.20
N ILE A 133 8.71 -2.13 -6.73
CA ILE A 133 7.68 -3.10 -7.10
C ILE A 133 6.38 -2.91 -6.30
N CYS A 134 5.23 -3.17 -6.93
CA CYS A 134 3.93 -3.18 -6.27
C CYS A 134 3.68 -4.56 -5.61
N THR A 135 3.99 -4.67 -4.32
CA THR A 135 3.52 -5.79 -3.48
C THR A 135 2.16 -5.46 -2.87
N PRO A 136 1.42 -6.44 -2.32
CA PRO A 136 0.14 -6.16 -1.65
C PRO A 136 0.25 -5.08 -0.57
N GLU A 137 1.32 -5.07 0.23
CA GLU A 137 1.55 -4.10 1.31
C GLU A 137 1.85 -2.70 0.75
N ILE A 138 2.59 -2.63 -0.36
CA ILE A 138 2.85 -1.36 -1.06
C ILE A 138 1.56 -0.81 -1.66
N ILE A 139 0.75 -1.67 -2.31
CA ILE A 139 -0.55 -1.26 -2.85
C ILE A 139 -1.44 -0.73 -1.71
N ALA A 140 -1.58 -1.47 -0.61
CA ALA A 140 -2.38 -1.06 0.55
C ALA A 140 -1.90 0.28 1.13
N SER A 141 -0.57 0.51 1.20
CA SER A 141 -0.01 1.78 1.64
C SER A 141 -0.38 2.93 0.71
N LEU A 142 -0.32 2.72 -0.61
CA LEU A 142 -0.70 3.75 -1.60
C LEU A 142 -2.22 3.98 -1.63
N GLU A 143 -3.03 2.95 -1.38
CA GLU A 143 -4.48 3.08 -1.17
C GLU A 143 -4.78 3.94 0.07
N TYR A 144 -4.04 3.75 1.16
CA TYR A 144 -4.16 4.60 2.34
C TYR A 144 -3.79 6.06 2.02
N GLY A 145 -2.69 6.29 1.31
CA GLY A 145 -2.29 7.63 0.85
C GLY A 145 -3.37 8.30 0.01
N ALA A 146 -3.93 7.59 -0.97
CA ALA A 146 -4.91 8.15 -1.89
C ALA A 146 -6.33 8.23 -1.30
N GLY A 147 -6.78 7.15 -0.64
CA GLY A 147 -8.17 7.02 -0.17
C GLY A 147 -8.42 7.65 1.20
N VAL A 148 -7.41 7.68 2.08
CA VAL A 148 -7.55 8.19 3.46
C VAL A 148 -6.90 9.56 3.60
N LEU A 149 -5.68 9.75 3.09
CA LEU A 149 -4.95 11.01 3.21
C LEU A 149 -5.26 11.99 2.06
N GLY A 150 -5.84 11.50 0.96
CA GLY A 150 -6.31 12.35 -0.13
C GLY A 150 -5.22 12.81 -1.09
N THR A 151 -4.11 12.07 -1.24
CA THR A 151 -3.08 12.39 -2.23
C THR A 151 -3.67 12.43 -3.65
N LYS A 152 -3.21 13.35 -4.46
CA LYS A 152 -3.74 13.62 -5.80
C LYS A 152 -2.89 13.06 -6.93
N ALA A 153 -1.61 12.82 -6.68
CA ALA A 153 -0.70 12.19 -7.64
C ALA A 153 0.02 11.01 -6.99
N ILE A 154 0.19 9.91 -7.74
CA ILE A 154 1.03 8.78 -7.36
C ILE A 154 2.10 8.63 -8.44
N VAL A 155 3.37 8.77 -8.06
CA VAL A 155 4.52 8.61 -8.94
C VAL A 155 5.20 7.27 -8.64
N VAL A 156 5.31 6.40 -9.64
CA VAL A 156 6.14 5.18 -9.56
C VAL A 156 7.50 5.52 -10.14
N LEU A 157 8.49 5.68 -9.25
CA LEU A 157 9.81 6.22 -9.57
C LEU A 157 10.86 5.12 -9.70
N GLY A 158 11.28 4.83 -10.93
CA GLY A 158 12.50 4.08 -11.22
C GLY A 158 13.72 5.00 -11.15
N HIS A 159 14.92 4.44 -10.97
CA HIS A 159 16.16 5.24 -10.96
C HIS A 159 17.27 4.54 -11.74
N SER A 160 18.19 5.31 -12.32
CA SER A 160 19.34 4.78 -13.05
C SER A 160 20.17 3.85 -12.15
N ASP A 161 20.78 2.85 -12.76
CA ASP A 161 21.68 1.91 -12.09
C ASP A 161 21.04 1.10 -10.94
N CYS A 162 19.73 0.77 -11.03
CA CYS A 162 19.00 0.07 -9.97
C CYS A 162 19.56 -1.35 -9.77
N GLY A 163 20.04 -1.62 -8.54
CA GLY A 163 20.62 -2.91 -8.18
C GLY A 163 19.65 -4.08 -8.28
N ALA A 164 18.38 -3.88 -7.95
CA ALA A 164 17.36 -4.94 -8.02
C ALA A 164 17.06 -5.34 -9.48
N VAL A 165 17.00 -4.37 -10.40
CA VAL A 165 16.81 -4.64 -11.84
C VAL A 165 18.04 -5.31 -12.42
N LYS A 166 19.26 -4.86 -12.07
CA LYS A 166 20.52 -5.52 -12.45
C LYS A 166 20.57 -6.98 -11.99
N ALA A 167 20.24 -7.24 -10.71
CA ALA A 167 20.25 -8.58 -10.16
C ALA A 167 19.23 -9.49 -10.87
N THR A 168 18.05 -8.96 -11.18
CA THR A 168 17.02 -9.68 -11.94
C THR A 168 17.50 -10.00 -13.35
N ALA A 169 18.13 -9.05 -14.05
CA ALA A 169 18.70 -9.25 -15.39
C ALA A 169 19.79 -10.31 -15.38
N ALA A 170 20.67 -10.30 -14.37
CA ALA A 170 21.72 -11.30 -14.23
C ALA A 170 21.16 -12.71 -13.95
N GLY A 171 19.99 -12.84 -13.33
CA GLY A 171 19.32 -14.12 -13.08
C GLY A 171 20.09 -15.09 -12.17
N LYS A 172 21.09 -14.60 -11.45
CA LYS A 172 21.94 -15.45 -10.60
C LYS A 172 21.24 -15.80 -9.31
N ALA A 173 21.60 -16.96 -8.75
CA ALA A 173 21.18 -17.34 -7.40
C ALA A 173 21.69 -16.30 -6.38
N VAL A 174 20.81 -15.92 -5.46
CA VAL A 174 21.09 -14.94 -4.40
C VAL A 174 20.68 -15.50 -3.04
N PRO A 175 21.33 -15.09 -1.95
CA PRO A 175 21.01 -15.59 -0.61
C PRO A 175 19.66 -15.05 -0.10
N GLY A 176 19.02 -15.81 0.78
CA GLY A 176 17.82 -15.43 1.51
C GLY A 176 16.63 -15.14 0.61
N GLN A 177 15.90 -14.07 0.91
CA GLN A 177 14.66 -13.68 0.24
C GLN A 177 14.86 -12.72 -0.96
N ILE A 178 16.09 -12.41 -1.35
CA ILE A 178 16.36 -11.41 -2.41
C ILE A 178 15.71 -11.82 -3.74
N SER A 179 15.65 -13.13 -4.03
CA SER A 179 15.01 -13.66 -5.25
C SER A 179 13.51 -13.36 -5.36
N ALA A 180 12.82 -13.02 -4.25
CA ALA A 180 11.41 -12.62 -4.27
C ALA A 180 11.20 -11.33 -5.09
N LEU A 181 12.23 -10.50 -5.25
CA LEU A 181 12.18 -9.30 -6.08
C LEU A 181 12.18 -9.60 -7.59
N TYR A 182 12.65 -10.79 -7.99
CA TYR A 182 12.87 -11.09 -9.41
C TYR A 182 11.57 -11.26 -10.19
N ALA A 183 10.59 -11.98 -9.64
CA ALA A 183 9.35 -12.26 -10.34
C ALA A 183 8.58 -10.99 -10.75
N PRO A 184 8.38 -9.97 -9.89
CA PRO A 184 7.74 -8.72 -10.29
C PRO A 184 8.53 -7.89 -11.31
N ILE A 185 9.86 -8.00 -11.32
CA ILE A 185 10.74 -7.20 -12.20
C ILE A 185 10.99 -7.92 -13.55
N ARG A 186 10.94 -9.25 -13.58
CA ARG A 186 11.26 -10.07 -14.77
C ARG A 186 10.59 -9.61 -16.06
N PRO A 187 9.28 -9.26 -16.08
CA PRO A 187 8.62 -8.80 -17.31
C PRO A 187 9.27 -7.56 -17.94
N ALA A 188 9.83 -6.68 -17.12
CA ALA A 188 10.54 -5.49 -17.59
C ALA A 188 11.88 -5.83 -18.23
N VAL A 189 12.63 -6.75 -17.61
CA VAL A 189 13.90 -7.26 -18.16
C VAL A 189 13.67 -7.98 -19.47
N ASP A 190 12.67 -8.84 -19.55
CA ASP A 190 12.35 -9.60 -20.77
C ASP A 190 11.95 -8.66 -21.93
N ARG A 191 11.24 -7.57 -21.62
CA ARG A 191 10.87 -6.54 -22.60
C ARG A 191 12.07 -5.77 -23.13
N ALA A 192 13.03 -5.45 -22.28
CA ALA A 192 14.16 -4.56 -22.58
C ALA A 192 15.41 -5.29 -23.12
N GLY A 193 15.49 -6.62 -22.94
CA GLY A 193 16.66 -7.41 -23.32
C GLY A 193 17.91 -7.01 -22.51
N SER A 194 18.97 -6.61 -23.18
CA SER A 194 20.24 -6.24 -22.54
C SER A 194 20.33 -4.78 -22.08
N ASP A 195 19.36 -3.94 -22.43
CA ASP A 195 19.34 -2.52 -22.07
C ASP A 195 18.82 -2.33 -20.64
N LEU A 196 19.72 -2.06 -19.71
CA LEU A 196 19.38 -1.86 -18.31
C LEU A 196 18.50 -0.61 -18.08
N GLU A 197 18.75 0.48 -18.76
CA GLU A 197 17.97 1.70 -18.61
C GLU A 197 16.55 1.50 -19.14
N ALA A 198 16.40 0.87 -20.28
CA ALA A 198 15.10 0.47 -20.82
C ALA A 198 14.36 -0.48 -19.86
N ALA A 199 15.06 -1.45 -19.23
CA ALA A 199 14.48 -2.34 -18.24
C ALA A 199 13.96 -1.59 -17.00
N ILE A 200 14.72 -0.62 -16.49
CA ILE A 200 14.32 0.22 -15.34
C ILE A 200 13.09 1.05 -15.68
N LYS A 201 13.07 1.70 -16.83
CA LYS A 201 11.93 2.49 -17.32
C LYS A 201 10.69 1.62 -17.52
N ALA A 202 10.85 0.47 -18.17
CA ALA A 202 9.80 -0.51 -18.36
C ALA A 202 9.25 -1.04 -17.03
N ASN A 203 10.11 -1.28 -16.02
CA ASN A 203 9.67 -1.68 -14.70
C ASN A 203 8.79 -0.61 -14.06
N ALA A 204 9.19 0.64 -14.04
CA ALA A 204 8.38 1.73 -13.50
C ALA A 204 7.00 1.82 -14.19
N GLN A 205 6.95 1.67 -15.52
CA GLN A 205 5.71 1.67 -16.30
C GLN A 205 4.81 0.46 -15.96
N ILE A 206 5.39 -0.74 -15.86
CA ILE A 206 4.66 -1.97 -15.52
C ILE A 206 4.07 -1.86 -14.11
N GLN A 207 4.85 -1.38 -13.14
CA GLN A 207 4.38 -1.23 -11.77
C GLN A 207 3.29 -0.14 -11.65
N ALA A 208 3.41 0.98 -12.38
CA ALA A 208 2.35 1.98 -12.46
C ALA A 208 1.08 1.42 -13.12
N GLY A 209 1.21 0.60 -14.17
CA GLY A 209 0.11 -0.12 -14.79
C GLY A 209 -0.56 -1.10 -13.85
N LEU A 210 0.24 -1.87 -13.11
CA LEU A 210 -0.26 -2.82 -12.11
C LEU A 210 -1.05 -2.09 -11.01
N LEU A 211 -0.55 -0.98 -10.48
CA LEU A 211 -1.23 -0.19 -9.46
C LEU A 211 -2.60 0.32 -9.94
N ARG A 212 -2.71 0.74 -11.20
CA ARG A 212 -3.98 1.20 -11.81
C ARG A 212 -5.03 0.09 -11.92
N THR A 213 -4.60 -1.18 -12.05
CA THR A 213 -5.49 -2.31 -12.33
C THR A 213 -5.73 -3.23 -11.13
N ALA A 214 -4.75 -3.37 -10.24
CA ALA A 214 -4.84 -4.27 -9.09
C ALA A 214 -5.60 -3.65 -7.90
N SER A 215 -5.73 -2.32 -7.85
CA SER A 215 -6.45 -1.62 -6.80
C SER A 215 -7.80 -1.07 -7.31
N PRO A 216 -8.94 -1.66 -6.92
CA PRO A 216 -10.26 -1.11 -7.26
C PRO A 216 -10.46 0.30 -6.71
N LEU A 217 -9.88 0.62 -5.54
CA LEU A 217 -9.96 1.94 -4.94
C LEU A 217 -9.23 2.99 -5.79
N ILE A 218 -7.96 2.74 -6.14
CA ILE A 218 -7.18 3.65 -6.97
C ILE A 218 -7.79 3.77 -8.37
N ALA A 219 -8.25 2.66 -8.96
CA ALA A 219 -8.94 2.68 -10.25
C ALA A 219 -10.20 3.56 -10.22
N GLY A 220 -10.99 3.50 -9.15
CA GLY A 220 -12.13 4.38 -8.92
C GLY A 220 -11.74 5.85 -8.84
N LEU A 221 -10.72 6.18 -8.04
CA LEU A 221 -10.23 7.55 -7.90
C LEU A 221 -9.68 8.13 -9.22
N ILE A 222 -9.03 7.28 -10.05
CA ILE A 222 -8.56 7.70 -11.39
C ILE A 222 -9.77 7.99 -12.30
N LYS A 223 -10.78 7.12 -12.31
CA LYS A 223 -12.01 7.30 -13.09
C LYS A 223 -12.72 8.61 -12.73
N ASP A 224 -12.74 8.95 -11.45
CA ASP A 224 -13.37 10.16 -10.93
C ASP A 224 -12.47 11.41 -11.06
N ASN A 225 -11.32 11.29 -11.72
CA ASN A 225 -10.30 12.34 -11.87
C ASN A 225 -9.82 12.93 -10.54
N ASN A 226 -9.78 12.12 -9.49
CA ASN A 226 -9.33 12.49 -8.14
C ASN A 226 -7.87 12.13 -7.88
N VAL A 227 -7.31 11.19 -8.64
CA VAL A 227 -5.90 10.76 -8.54
C VAL A 227 -5.34 10.52 -9.93
N LYS A 228 -4.08 10.91 -10.13
CA LYS A 228 -3.28 10.57 -11.31
C LYS A 228 -2.14 9.65 -10.92
N VAL A 229 -1.98 8.53 -11.63
CA VAL A 229 -0.87 7.59 -11.45
C VAL A 229 0.05 7.69 -12.67
N VAL A 230 1.33 7.96 -12.43
CA VAL A 230 2.35 8.09 -13.50
C VAL A 230 3.58 7.27 -13.17
N ALA A 231 4.31 6.86 -14.22
CA ALA A 231 5.66 6.34 -14.11
C ALA A 231 6.67 7.45 -14.35
N ALA A 232 7.79 7.42 -13.63
CA ALA A 232 8.88 8.37 -13.81
C ALA A 232 10.25 7.68 -13.67
N TYR A 233 11.26 8.34 -14.16
CA TYR A 233 12.66 7.88 -14.14
C TYR A 233 13.56 8.98 -13.57
N TYR A 234 14.29 8.65 -12.51
CA TYR A 234 15.29 9.48 -11.87
C TYR A 234 16.69 9.12 -12.36
N ASN A 235 17.41 10.08 -12.92
CA ASN A 235 18.77 9.93 -13.34
C ASN A 235 19.73 10.40 -12.23
N LEU A 236 20.52 9.47 -11.70
CA LEU A 236 21.50 9.75 -10.63
C LEU A 236 22.60 10.72 -11.05
N ALA A 237 22.92 10.81 -12.36
CA ALA A 237 24.04 11.61 -12.83
C ALA A 237 23.75 13.13 -12.81
N ASP A 238 22.51 13.51 -13.10
CA ASP A 238 22.11 14.92 -13.23
C ASP A 238 21.00 15.33 -12.27
N GLY A 239 20.48 14.39 -11.46
CA GLY A 239 19.42 14.65 -10.50
C GLY A 239 18.01 14.79 -11.10
N LYS A 240 17.88 14.64 -12.43
CA LYS A 240 16.63 14.92 -13.14
C LYS A 240 15.64 13.76 -13.05
N VAL A 241 14.39 14.08 -12.77
CA VAL A 241 13.24 13.19 -12.91
C VAL A 241 12.53 13.50 -14.23
N SER A 242 12.23 12.44 -15.00
CA SER A 242 11.50 12.55 -16.26
C SER A 242 10.26 11.66 -16.20
N LEU A 243 9.10 12.19 -16.57
CA LEU A 243 7.89 11.41 -16.72
C LEU A 243 8.01 10.44 -17.89
N LEU A 244 7.52 9.23 -17.71
CA LEU A 244 7.48 8.20 -18.73
C LEU A 244 6.08 8.14 -19.38
N PRO A 245 5.99 7.77 -20.68
CA PRO A 245 4.73 7.69 -21.41
C PRO A 245 3.77 6.61 -20.86
#